data_f9fe1dec6aac2d430119f27ead448720
#
_entry.id   f9fe1dec6aac2d430119f27ead448720
#
_cell.length_a   1.000
_cell.length_b   1.000
_cell.length_c   1.000
_cell.angle_alpha   90.00
_cell.angle_beta   90.00
_cell.angle_gamma   90.00
#
_symmetry.space_group_name_H-M   'P 1'
#
loop_
_entity.id
_entity.type
_entity.pdbx_description
1 polymer ?
#
loop_
_entity_poly.entity_id
_entity_poly.type
_entity_poly.pdbx_seq_one_letter_code
_entity_poly.pdbx_strand_id
1 'polypeptide(L)'
;MNPHRIPLHVAAFSACLLGPCAAAPDAPSIERLDPALDALVAPGTVVRDLAGTFRWAEGPVWDKAHGELLFSDVPENAVHAWHPDKGYRVFLKPSGCTNPNPAAREPGSNGLAFDAKGNLLLCEHGDRRVSRLVAGKGKTTLADRYEGKRLNSPNDLTVHSSGAIYFTDPIYGLPKGENDPTRELEFCGVFRIGPDGKLDLLTKELERPNGIALSPDEKTLYVANSHGPRPVLMAYPVGSDGRIGPGRVFFHTGGLKGKGAPDGLKVDARGNVWATGPGGLLILSPDGKLLGRVLAGRAAANVAFGGADGKDVFLTASDRLLVFRKL
;
A
#
# COMPACT_ATOMS: atom_id res chain seq x y z
N MET A 1 -27.46 -81.63 14.90
CA MET A 1 -26.32 -80.74 14.92
C MET A 1 -26.48 -79.71 13.75
N ASN A 2 -26.82 -78.51 14.11
CA ASN A 2 -27.16 -77.44 13.12
C ASN A 2 -26.00 -76.50 12.98
N PRO A 3 -25.57 -76.17 11.77
CA PRO A 3 -24.54 -75.11 11.58
C PRO A 3 -25.21 -73.75 11.48
N HIS A 4 -24.68 -72.79 12.26
CA HIS A 4 -25.07 -71.39 12.34
C HIS A 4 -24.83 -70.66 11.04
N ARG A 5 -25.86 -70.01 10.53
CA ARG A 5 -25.75 -69.00 9.42
C ARG A 5 -25.40 -67.66 10.01
N ILE A 6 -24.31 -67.04 9.51
CA ILE A 6 -23.90 -65.67 9.79
C ILE A 6 -24.57 -64.77 8.74
N PRO A 7 -25.26 -63.67 9.10
CA PRO A 7 -25.81 -62.73 8.13
C PRO A 7 -24.74 -61.77 7.63
N LEU A 8 -24.66 -61.65 6.31
CA LEU A 8 -23.84 -60.65 5.61
C LEU A 8 -24.51 -59.27 5.79
N HIS A 9 -23.83 -58.36 6.47
CA HIS A 9 -24.21 -56.94 6.48
C HIS A 9 -23.64 -56.26 5.26
N VAL A 10 -24.50 -55.82 4.34
CA VAL A 10 -24.16 -54.95 3.24
C VAL A 10 -24.13 -53.52 3.79
N ALA A 11 -22.94 -52.94 3.88
CA ALA A 11 -22.74 -51.51 4.19
C ALA A 11 -23.04 -50.70 2.94
N ALA A 12 -24.10 -49.91 2.97
CA ALA A 12 -24.41 -48.92 1.94
C ALA A 12 -23.48 -47.71 2.11
N PHE A 13 -22.57 -47.51 1.18
CA PHE A 13 -21.77 -46.27 1.07
C PHE A 13 -22.71 -45.17 0.57
N SER A 14 -23.04 -44.22 1.43
CA SER A 14 -23.72 -42.98 1.09
C SER A 14 -22.68 -42.04 0.49
N ALA A 15 -22.72 -41.80 -0.82
CA ALA A 15 -21.91 -40.77 -1.49
C ALA A 15 -22.45 -39.39 -1.05
N CYS A 16 -21.74 -38.73 -0.16
CA CYS A 16 -21.93 -37.29 0.09
C CYS A 16 -21.54 -36.51 -1.15
N LEU A 17 -22.53 -36.01 -1.87
CA LEU A 17 -22.35 -34.98 -2.87
C LEU A 17 -21.87 -33.69 -2.16
N LEU A 18 -20.57 -33.40 -2.26
CA LEU A 18 -20.03 -32.10 -1.86
C LEU A 18 -20.65 -31.05 -2.79
N GLY A 19 -21.68 -30.37 -2.32
CA GLY A 19 -22.20 -29.16 -2.95
C GLY A 19 -21.09 -28.08 -2.98
N PRO A 20 -21.17 -27.10 -3.87
CA PRO A 20 -20.20 -26.01 -3.91
C PRO A 20 -20.18 -25.33 -2.54
N CYS A 21 -19.03 -25.39 -1.87
CA CYS A 21 -18.81 -24.68 -0.62
C CYS A 21 -18.97 -23.18 -0.90
N ALA A 22 -20.03 -22.57 -0.39
CA ALA A 22 -20.18 -21.13 -0.46
C ALA A 22 -18.96 -20.50 0.20
N ALA A 23 -18.21 -19.67 -0.53
CA ALA A 23 -17.06 -18.98 0.02
C ALA A 23 -17.46 -18.22 1.28
N ALA A 24 -16.62 -18.25 2.31
CA ALA A 24 -16.85 -17.48 3.52
C ALA A 24 -17.08 -16.00 3.13
N PRO A 25 -18.04 -15.28 3.76
CA PRO A 25 -18.45 -13.94 3.33
C PRO A 25 -17.34 -12.88 3.30
N ASP A 26 -16.15 -13.19 3.84
CA ASP A 26 -14.97 -12.31 3.86
C ASP A 26 -13.79 -12.85 3.05
N ALA A 27 -13.95 -13.88 2.23
CA ALA A 27 -12.87 -14.40 1.39
C ALA A 27 -12.52 -13.39 0.27
N PRO A 28 -11.22 -13.16 -0.01
CA PRO A 28 -10.80 -12.27 -1.08
C PRO A 28 -11.33 -12.75 -2.45
N SER A 29 -11.79 -11.82 -3.28
CA SER A 29 -12.35 -12.14 -4.59
C SER A 29 -12.08 -11.00 -5.58
N ILE A 30 -12.28 -11.26 -6.87
CA ILE A 30 -12.10 -10.25 -7.94
C ILE A 30 -13.46 -9.93 -8.55
N GLU A 31 -13.88 -8.68 -8.36
CA GLU A 31 -15.07 -8.11 -9.00
C GLU A 31 -14.69 -7.52 -10.35
N ARG A 32 -15.31 -8.00 -11.41
CA ARG A 32 -15.09 -7.54 -12.78
C ARG A 32 -16.22 -6.59 -13.18
N LEU A 33 -15.88 -5.34 -13.48
CA LEU A 33 -16.85 -4.30 -13.82
C LEU A 33 -16.78 -3.92 -15.30
N ASP A 34 -15.63 -4.20 -15.94
CA ASP A 34 -15.39 -3.93 -17.36
C ASP A 34 -14.57 -5.08 -17.97
N PRO A 35 -14.87 -5.51 -19.22
CA PRO A 35 -14.12 -6.54 -19.93
C PRO A 35 -12.62 -6.22 -20.11
N ALA A 36 -12.23 -4.94 -20.12
CA ALA A 36 -10.83 -4.53 -20.24
C ALA A 36 -9.98 -5.01 -19.06
N LEU A 37 -10.59 -5.35 -17.90
CA LEU A 37 -9.88 -5.97 -16.80
C LEU A 37 -9.22 -7.30 -17.19
N ASP A 38 -9.81 -8.06 -18.11
CA ASP A 38 -9.31 -9.36 -18.54
C ASP A 38 -7.92 -9.28 -19.19
N ALA A 39 -7.56 -8.11 -19.73
CA ALA A 39 -6.22 -7.84 -20.25
C ALA A 39 -5.19 -7.52 -19.16
N LEU A 40 -5.61 -7.32 -17.92
CA LEU A 40 -4.76 -7.01 -16.76
C LEU A 40 -4.71 -8.15 -15.76
N VAL A 41 -5.85 -8.78 -15.52
CA VAL A 41 -6.01 -9.88 -14.56
C VAL A 41 -6.85 -10.97 -15.24
N ALA A 42 -6.24 -12.13 -15.47
CA ALA A 42 -6.92 -13.22 -16.18
C ALA A 42 -8.21 -13.67 -15.46
N PRO A 43 -9.27 -14.09 -16.21
CA PRO A 43 -10.39 -14.77 -15.60
C PRO A 43 -9.94 -15.98 -14.80
N GLY A 44 -10.55 -16.20 -13.62
CA GLY A 44 -10.17 -17.31 -12.73
C GLY A 44 -8.93 -17.06 -11.87
N THR A 45 -8.29 -15.88 -11.94
CA THR A 45 -7.21 -15.51 -11.02
C THR A 45 -7.68 -15.60 -9.58
N VAL A 46 -6.90 -16.31 -8.75
CA VAL A 46 -7.17 -16.49 -7.32
C VAL A 46 -6.32 -15.51 -6.52
N VAL A 47 -6.95 -14.82 -5.57
CA VAL A 47 -6.26 -14.02 -4.56
C VAL A 47 -5.90 -14.93 -3.39
N ARG A 48 -4.62 -15.05 -3.08
CA ARG A 48 -4.10 -15.89 -2.00
C ARG A 48 -3.75 -15.02 -0.79
N ASP A 49 -4.09 -15.49 0.39
CA ASP A 49 -3.59 -14.96 1.66
C ASP A 49 -2.23 -15.62 1.95
N LEU A 50 -1.19 -14.81 2.09
CA LEU A 50 0.16 -15.28 2.40
C LEU A 50 0.35 -15.58 3.88
N ALA A 51 -0.74 -15.51 4.66
CA ALA A 51 -0.74 -15.61 6.11
C ALA A 51 -0.05 -14.43 6.80
N GLY A 52 0.27 -14.59 8.06
CA GLY A 52 0.82 -13.54 8.91
C GLY A 52 -0.27 -12.91 9.76
N THR A 53 0.16 -12.33 10.85
CA THR A 53 -0.65 -11.55 11.77
C THR A 53 0.11 -10.27 12.04
N PHE A 54 -0.26 -9.21 11.33
CA PHE A 54 0.30 -7.88 11.52
C PHE A 54 -0.71 -7.04 12.28
N ARG A 55 -0.29 -5.91 12.82
CA ARG A 55 -1.24 -4.97 13.42
C ARG A 55 -1.83 -4.04 12.36
N TRP A 56 -0.98 -3.53 11.48
CA TRP A 56 -1.36 -2.76 10.31
C TRP A 56 -0.24 -2.78 9.28
N ALA A 57 -0.39 -3.66 8.27
CA ALA A 57 0.59 -3.83 7.20
C ALA A 57 0.46 -2.70 6.17
N GLU A 58 1.59 -2.06 5.83
CA GLU A 58 1.68 -0.88 4.98
C GLU A 58 2.93 -0.86 4.10
N GLY A 59 2.98 0.10 3.19
CA GLY A 59 4.13 0.51 2.41
C GLY A 59 4.91 -0.60 1.72
N PRO A 60 4.26 -1.53 1.01
CA PRO A 60 4.96 -2.66 0.41
C PRO A 60 5.86 -2.20 -0.75
N VAL A 61 7.06 -2.78 -0.81
CA VAL A 61 8.00 -2.59 -1.92
C VAL A 61 8.73 -3.90 -2.22
N TRP A 62 8.88 -4.23 -3.51
CA TRP A 62 9.60 -5.42 -3.94
C TRP A 62 11.11 -5.15 -4.02
N ASP A 63 11.90 -5.88 -3.24
CA ASP A 63 13.35 -5.89 -3.32
C ASP A 63 13.80 -6.88 -4.40
N LYS A 64 14.12 -6.35 -5.59
CA LYS A 64 14.57 -7.17 -6.73
C LYS A 64 15.91 -7.85 -6.46
N ALA A 65 16.78 -7.24 -5.66
CA ALA A 65 18.12 -7.76 -5.41
C ALA A 65 18.07 -9.04 -4.58
N HIS A 66 17.09 -9.12 -3.66
CA HIS A 66 16.95 -10.25 -2.75
C HIS A 66 15.77 -11.16 -3.05
N GLY A 67 14.89 -10.79 -4.02
CA GLY A 67 13.71 -11.55 -4.39
C GLY A 67 12.66 -11.60 -3.28
N GLU A 68 12.51 -10.54 -2.51
CA GLU A 68 11.60 -10.48 -1.35
C GLU A 68 10.76 -9.22 -1.34
N LEU A 69 9.61 -9.29 -0.67
CA LEU A 69 8.77 -8.13 -0.41
C LEU A 69 9.13 -7.54 0.96
N LEU A 70 9.44 -6.25 0.99
CA LEU A 70 9.51 -5.49 2.24
C LEU A 70 8.19 -4.76 2.45
N PHE A 71 7.73 -4.67 3.70
CA PHE A 71 6.54 -3.90 4.09
C PHE A 71 6.60 -3.52 5.56
N SER A 72 5.97 -2.42 5.91
CA SER A 72 5.90 -1.91 7.28
C SER A 72 4.77 -2.57 8.07
N ASP A 73 5.00 -2.88 9.35
CA ASP A 73 3.96 -3.01 10.38
C ASP A 73 4.05 -1.77 11.25
N VAL A 74 3.21 -0.77 10.92
CA VAL A 74 3.37 0.59 11.43
C VAL A 74 3.21 0.65 12.95
N PRO A 75 2.19 0.00 13.57
CA PRO A 75 2.05 -0.01 15.03
C PRO A 75 3.17 -0.79 15.75
N GLU A 76 3.76 -1.80 15.10
CA GLU A 76 4.87 -2.59 15.67
C GLU A 76 6.23 -1.92 15.52
N ASN A 77 6.29 -0.78 14.82
CA ASN A 77 7.54 -0.07 14.54
C ASN A 77 8.57 -0.99 13.86
N ALA A 78 8.11 -1.76 12.87
CA ALA A 78 8.93 -2.76 12.21
C ALA A 78 8.73 -2.74 10.69
N VAL A 79 9.78 -3.04 9.95
CA VAL A 79 9.70 -3.51 8.56
C VAL A 79 9.88 -5.02 8.57
N HIS A 80 8.98 -5.72 7.91
CA HIS A 80 9.07 -7.14 7.65
C HIS A 80 9.57 -7.40 6.24
N ALA A 81 10.21 -8.55 6.05
CA ALA A 81 10.49 -9.11 4.74
C ALA A 81 9.72 -10.42 4.58
N TRP A 82 9.15 -10.63 3.41
CA TRP A 82 8.55 -11.89 3.00
C TRP A 82 9.26 -12.43 1.77
N HIS A 83 9.72 -13.67 1.84
CA HIS A 83 10.33 -14.39 0.72
C HIS A 83 9.50 -15.64 0.41
N PRO A 84 9.24 -15.99 -0.87
CA PRO A 84 8.38 -17.11 -1.22
C PRO A 84 8.83 -18.46 -0.61
N ASP A 85 10.13 -18.69 -0.49
CA ASP A 85 10.67 -19.96 0.02
C ASP A 85 11.05 -19.90 1.52
N LYS A 86 11.25 -18.71 2.10
CA LYS A 86 11.78 -18.53 3.47
C LYS A 86 10.74 -18.00 4.46
N GLY A 87 9.56 -17.58 3.95
CA GLY A 87 8.51 -16.98 4.77
C GLY A 87 8.87 -15.58 5.28
N TYR A 88 8.37 -15.24 6.47
CA TYR A 88 8.52 -13.92 7.08
C TYR A 88 9.74 -13.82 8.01
N ARG A 89 10.35 -12.62 8.03
CA ARG A 89 11.31 -12.21 9.04
C ARG A 89 11.17 -10.71 9.34
N VAL A 90 11.61 -10.29 10.52
CA VAL A 90 11.81 -8.86 10.78
C VAL A 90 13.05 -8.40 10.02
N PHE A 91 12.89 -7.39 9.17
CA PHE A 91 13.98 -6.79 8.40
C PHE A 91 14.63 -5.64 9.16
N LEU A 92 13.81 -4.75 9.76
CA LEU A 92 14.28 -3.57 10.49
C LEU A 92 13.36 -3.28 11.68
N LYS A 93 13.96 -3.11 12.87
CA LYS A 93 13.26 -2.66 14.08
C LYS A 93 14.27 -1.95 15.01
N PRO A 94 14.02 -0.70 15.43
CA PRO A 94 12.87 0.15 15.11
C PRO A 94 12.89 0.68 13.67
N SER A 95 11.72 0.79 13.04
CA SER A 95 11.62 1.22 11.65
C SER A 95 11.39 2.73 11.48
N GLY A 96 10.61 3.37 12.36
CA GLY A 96 10.19 4.76 12.19
C GLY A 96 10.17 5.59 13.46
N CYS A 97 10.46 5.01 14.63
CA CYS A 97 10.54 5.72 15.90
C CYS A 97 11.74 5.24 16.70
N THR A 98 12.77 6.08 16.80
CA THR A 98 14.00 5.76 17.57
C THR A 98 13.85 6.07 19.05
N ASN A 99 12.97 7.02 19.41
CA ASN A 99 12.63 7.37 20.80
C ASN A 99 11.21 6.92 21.11
N PRO A 100 11.01 5.79 21.82
CA PRO A 100 9.69 5.24 22.07
C PRO A 100 8.74 6.26 22.70
N ASN A 101 7.59 6.48 22.08
CA ASN A 101 6.49 7.26 22.62
C ASN A 101 5.31 6.32 22.89
N PRO A 102 4.99 6.03 24.17
CA PRO A 102 3.88 5.12 24.51
C PRO A 102 2.51 5.57 24.00
N ALA A 103 2.35 6.88 23.73
CA ALA A 103 1.10 7.43 23.18
C ALA A 103 0.98 7.25 21.66
N ALA A 104 2.07 6.91 20.96
CA ALA A 104 2.06 6.73 19.51
C ALA A 104 1.32 5.44 19.14
N ARG A 105 0.27 5.58 18.30
CA ARG A 105 -0.47 4.41 17.78
C ARG A 105 0.22 3.78 16.58
N GLU A 106 0.91 4.59 15.80
CA GLU A 106 1.59 4.25 14.56
C GLU A 106 3.02 4.82 14.56
N PRO A 107 3.92 4.29 15.43
CA PRO A 107 5.27 4.85 15.57
C PRO A 107 6.21 4.45 14.42
N GLY A 108 5.89 3.43 13.65
CA GLY A 108 6.77 2.83 12.66
C GLY A 108 6.97 3.66 11.39
N SER A 109 7.76 3.11 10.48
CA SER A 109 7.72 3.52 9.08
C SER A 109 6.37 3.16 8.46
N ASN A 110 5.96 3.91 7.41
CA ASN A 110 4.80 3.60 6.60
C ASN A 110 5.26 3.26 5.18
N GLY A 111 5.22 4.19 4.22
CA GLY A 111 5.64 3.99 2.85
C GLY A 111 7.13 3.65 2.72
N LEU A 112 7.44 2.72 1.83
CA LEU A 112 8.78 2.29 1.48
C LEU A 112 8.99 2.39 -0.03
N ALA A 113 10.20 2.77 -0.44
CA ALA A 113 10.64 2.73 -1.83
C ALA A 113 12.15 2.48 -1.92
N PHE A 114 12.65 2.11 -3.08
CA PHE A 114 14.08 2.05 -3.34
C PHE A 114 14.51 3.25 -4.19
N ASP A 115 15.65 3.85 -3.85
CA ASP A 115 16.31 4.81 -4.75
C ASP A 115 17.04 4.09 -5.90
N ALA A 116 17.52 4.83 -6.88
CA ALA A 116 18.23 4.28 -8.04
C ALA A 116 19.53 3.54 -7.68
N LYS A 117 20.05 3.73 -6.46
CA LYS A 117 21.24 3.03 -5.93
C LYS A 117 20.90 1.81 -5.12
N GLY A 118 19.62 1.45 -5.00
CA GLY A 118 19.13 0.33 -4.21
C GLY A 118 19.09 0.58 -2.70
N ASN A 119 19.17 1.83 -2.24
CA ASN A 119 18.98 2.13 -0.83
C ASN A 119 17.49 2.22 -0.51
N LEU A 120 17.07 1.68 0.64
CA LEU A 120 15.70 1.76 1.09
C LEU A 120 15.38 3.17 1.61
N LEU A 121 14.32 3.77 1.09
CA LEU A 121 13.72 5.01 1.56
C LEU A 121 12.54 4.68 2.46
N LEU A 122 12.36 5.43 3.54
CA LEU A 122 11.32 5.22 4.53
C LEU A 122 10.61 6.54 4.84
N CYS A 123 9.30 6.52 4.84
CA CYS A 123 8.47 7.52 5.50
C CYS A 123 8.30 7.12 6.97
N GLU A 124 8.85 7.88 7.89
CA GLU A 124 8.89 7.56 9.32
C GLU A 124 7.86 8.42 10.09
N HIS A 125 6.82 7.77 10.63
CA HIS A 125 5.80 8.48 11.41
C HIS A 125 6.35 8.99 12.75
N GLY A 126 7.03 8.13 13.51
CA GLY A 126 7.49 8.45 14.86
C GLY A 126 8.61 9.50 14.90
N ASP A 127 9.62 9.36 14.05
CA ASP A 127 10.71 10.33 13.94
C ASP A 127 10.31 11.54 13.06
N ARG A 128 9.15 11.48 12.37
CA ARG A 128 8.55 12.56 11.57
C ARG A 128 9.49 13.03 10.46
N ARG A 129 9.98 12.08 9.65
CA ARG A 129 10.96 12.36 8.59
C ARG A 129 10.83 11.41 7.42
N VAL A 130 11.40 11.79 6.29
CA VAL A 130 11.81 10.88 5.23
C VAL A 130 13.28 10.55 5.43
N SER A 131 13.63 9.27 5.44
CA SER A 131 15.00 8.81 5.63
C SER A 131 15.45 7.85 4.54
N ARG A 132 16.77 7.64 4.44
CA ARG A 132 17.44 6.66 3.59
C ARG A 132 18.23 5.70 4.47
N LEU A 133 17.94 4.41 4.33
CA LEU A 133 18.73 3.35 4.95
C LEU A 133 19.83 2.91 3.96
N VAL A 134 21.07 3.12 4.36
CA VAL A 134 22.25 2.69 3.59
C VAL A 134 22.87 1.49 4.27
N ALA A 135 23.09 0.41 3.54
CA ALA A 135 23.70 -0.81 4.06
C ALA A 135 25.03 -0.50 4.79
N GLY A 136 25.16 -0.99 6.03
CA GLY A 136 26.34 -0.79 6.86
C GLY A 136 26.54 0.61 7.44
N LYS A 137 25.67 1.60 7.09
CA LYS A 137 25.79 2.99 7.57
C LYS A 137 24.59 3.47 8.39
N GLY A 138 23.51 2.71 8.40
CA GLY A 138 22.28 3.09 9.10
C GLY A 138 21.42 4.10 8.33
N LYS A 139 20.49 4.74 9.05
CA LYS A 139 19.53 5.70 8.47
C LYS A 139 20.10 7.12 8.44
N THR A 140 19.89 7.80 7.31
CA THR A 140 20.22 9.23 7.11
C THR A 140 18.93 9.98 6.84
N THR A 141 18.68 11.08 7.56
CA THR A 141 17.53 11.97 7.31
C THR A 141 17.69 12.68 5.97
N LEU A 142 16.64 12.66 5.15
CA LEU A 142 16.53 13.42 3.89
C LEU A 142 15.71 14.68 4.07
N ALA A 143 14.60 14.61 4.84
CA ALA A 143 13.76 15.74 5.20
C ALA A 143 13.02 15.45 6.51
N ASP A 144 13.02 16.40 7.43
CA ASP A 144 12.27 16.36 8.71
C ASP A 144 11.58 17.69 9.03
N ARG A 145 11.92 18.77 8.29
CA ARG A 145 11.39 20.11 8.50
C ARG A 145 11.12 20.81 7.18
N TYR A 146 10.06 21.62 7.18
CA TYR A 146 9.76 22.57 6.12
C TYR A 146 9.66 23.98 6.73
N GLU A 147 10.43 24.95 6.22
CA GLU A 147 10.51 26.31 6.77
C GLU A 147 10.75 26.37 8.28
N GLY A 148 11.64 25.50 8.79
CA GLY A 148 11.97 25.40 10.20
C GLY A 148 10.99 24.61 11.06
N LYS A 149 9.77 24.31 10.58
CA LYS A 149 8.73 23.55 11.28
C LYS A 149 8.86 22.06 10.98
N ARG A 150 8.68 21.21 11.98
CA ARG A 150 8.70 19.74 11.79
C ARG A 150 7.56 19.29 10.88
N LEU A 151 7.88 18.32 10.01
CA LEU A 151 6.87 17.60 9.23
C LEU A 151 5.84 16.96 10.17
N ASN A 152 4.63 16.64 9.68
CA ASN A 152 3.61 15.97 10.48
C ASN A 152 3.97 14.50 10.73
N SER A 153 3.80 13.66 9.72
CA SER A 153 4.16 12.24 9.72
C SER A 153 4.20 11.74 8.28
N PRO A 154 5.36 11.86 7.60
CA PRO A 154 5.50 11.40 6.22
C PRO A 154 4.94 10.00 6.04
N ASN A 155 4.06 9.81 5.02
CA ASN A 155 3.24 8.61 4.89
C ASN A 155 3.64 7.72 3.72
N ASP A 156 3.53 8.19 2.46
CA ASP A 156 3.93 7.40 1.28
C ASP A 156 4.84 8.21 0.36
N LEU A 157 5.59 7.53 -0.51
CA LEU A 157 6.57 8.16 -1.37
C LEU A 157 6.73 7.45 -2.72
N THR A 158 7.16 8.23 -3.71
CA THR A 158 7.56 7.73 -5.03
C THR A 158 8.83 8.44 -5.49
N VAL A 159 9.64 7.75 -6.31
CA VAL A 159 10.93 8.24 -6.79
C VAL A 159 10.84 8.49 -8.28
N HIS A 160 11.20 9.69 -8.70
CA HIS A 160 11.33 10.10 -10.08
C HIS A 160 12.69 9.68 -10.65
N SER A 161 12.80 9.45 -11.96
CA SER A 161 14.03 9.02 -12.63
C SER A 161 15.21 10.01 -12.45
N SER A 162 14.91 11.29 -12.21
CA SER A 162 15.94 12.31 -11.85
C SER A 162 16.54 12.11 -10.46
N GLY A 163 16.00 11.21 -9.64
CA GLY A 163 16.34 11.03 -8.23
C GLY A 163 15.56 11.91 -7.26
N ALA A 164 14.62 12.74 -7.74
CA ALA A 164 13.70 13.47 -6.87
C ALA A 164 12.74 12.50 -6.18
N ILE A 165 12.37 12.82 -4.93
CA ILE A 165 11.45 12.03 -4.11
C ILE A 165 10.21 12.86 -3.84
N TYR A 166 9.04 12.34 -4.22
CA TYR A 166 7.74 12.93 -3.89
C TYR A 166 7.14 12.17 -2.72
N PHE A 167 6.62 12.88 -1.74
CA PHE A 167 6.02 12.24 -0.56
C PHE A 167 4.83 13.03 -0.01
N THR A 168 4.01 12.36 0.76
CA THR A 168 2.85 12.91 1.46
C THR A 168 3.13 13.05 2.95
N ASP A 169 2.58 14.09 3.59
CA ASP A 169 2.79 14.39 5.00
C ASP A 169 1.47 14.65 5.73
N PRO A 170 0.61 13.63 5.90
CA PRO A 170 -0.59 13.71 6.72
C PRO A 170 -0.26 13.58 8.21
N ILE A 171 -1.32 13.54 9.04
CA ILE A 171 -1.21 13.57 10.50
C ILE A 171 -1.40 12.20 11.19
N TYR A 172 -1.35 11.07 10.44
CA TYR A 172 -1.67 9.75 11.00
C TYR A 172 -0.71 9.30 12.11
N GLY A 173 0.57 9.66 12.01
CA GLY A 173 1.58 9.37 13.03
C GLY A 173 1.53 10.28 14.25
N LEU A 174 0.71 11.34 14.24
CA LEU A 174 0.53 12.22 15.39
C LEU A 174 -0.51 11.61 16.36
N PRO A 175 -0.17 11.35 17.64
CA PRO A 175 -1.03 10.63 18.58
C PRO A 175 -2.45 11.21 18.75
N LYS A 176 -2.58 12.54 18.64
CA LYS A 176 -3.86 13.25 18.74
C LYS A 176 -4.31 13.87 17.42
N GLY A 177 -3.69 13.46 16.30
CA GLY A 177 -4.05 13.93 14.96
C GLY A 177 -3.99 15.44 14.81
N GLU A 178 -5.10 16.06 14.40
CA GLU A 178 -5.18 17.52 14.20
C GLU A 178 -4.93 18.33 15.48
N ASN A 179 -5.32 17.78 16.61
CA ASN A 179 -5.22 18.41 17.93
C ASN A 179 -3.94 18.02 18.67
N ASP A 180 -2.97 17.44 17.97
CA ASP A 180 -1.71 17.06 18.61
C ASP A 180 -0.88 18.29 18.96
N PRO A 181 -0.50 18.49 20.25
CA PRO A 181 0.23 19.68 20.67
C PRO A 181 1.64 19.77 20.09
N THR A 182 2.17 18.67 19.51
CA THR A 182 3.47 18.67 18.85
C THR A 182 3.39 18.98 17.36
N ARG A 183 2.18 19.17 16.82
CA ARG A 183 1.97 19.56 15.43
C ARG A 183 2.47 20.98 15.20
N GLU A 184 3.37 21.16 14.23
CA GLU A 184 3.96 22.46 13.89
C GLU A 184 3.43 23.01 12.55
N LEU A 185 3.14 22.12 11.57
CA LEU A 185 2.53 22.48 10.29
C LEU A 185 1.00 22.44 10.41
N GLU A 186 0.33 23.55 10.12
CA GLU A 186 -1.14 23.69 10.21
C GLU A 186 -1.89 23.05 9.04
N PHE A 187 -1.16 22.45 8.09
CA PHE A 187 -1.69 21.78 6.90
C PHE A 187 -1.07 20.39 6.74
N CYS A 188 -1.70 19.55 5.93
CA CYS A 188 -1.10 18.36 5.39
C CYS A 188 -0.55 18.69 4.00
N GLY A 189 0.69 18.28 3.69
CA GLY A 189 1.36 18.65 2.46
C GLY A 189 1.66 17.49 1.54
N VAL A 190 1.79 17.78 0.25
CA VAL A 190 2.51 16.98 -0.72
C VAL A 190 3.82 17.70 -1.01
N PHE A 191 4.93 17.01 -0.85
CA PHE A 191 6.26 17.59 -0.91
C PHE A 191 7.13 16.90 -1.95
N ARG A 192 8.23 17.57 -2.34
CA ARG A 192 9.28 17.04 -3.20
C ARG A 192 10.64 17.35 -2.60
N ILE A 193 11.45 16.32 -2.43
CA ILE A 193 12.89 16.47 -2.19
C ILE A 193 13.57 16.43 -3.55
N GLY A 194 14.20 17.54 -3.95
CA GLY A 194 14.94 17.62 -5.21
C GLY A 194 16.21 16.78 -5.21
N PRO A 195 16.82 16.51 -6.37
CA PRO A 195 18.11 15.82 -6.44
C PRO A 195 19.24 16.56 -5.71
N ASP A 196 19.09 17.88 -5.52
CA ASP A 196 19.94 18.76 -4.73
C ASP A 196 19.69 18.71 -3.22
N GLY A 197 18.69 17.91 -2.79
CA GLY A 197 18.28 17.80 -1.40
C GLY A 197 17.33 18.90 -0.92
N LYS A 198 16.96 19.86 -1.78
CA LYS A 198 16.02 20.90 -1.41
C LYS A 198 14.60 20.35 -1.24
N LEU A 199 13.93 20.76 -0.16
CA LEU A 199 12.52 20.42 0.09
C LEU A 199 11.61 21.53 -0.46
N ASP A 200 10.72 21.16 -1.36
CA ASP A 200 9.69 22.03 -1.93
C ASP A 200 8.29 21.53 -1.48
N LEU A 201 7.41 22.44 -1.04
CA LEU A 201 5.99 22.17 -0.90
C LEU A 201 5.34 22.27 -2.29
N LEU A 202 4.67 21.22 -2.72
CA LEU A 202 4.00 21.16 -4.01
C LEU A 202 2.53 21.61 -3.91
N THR A 203 1.80 21.09 -2.92
CA THR A 203 0.42 21.51 -2.62
C THR A 203 0.06 21.22 -1.17
N LYS A 204 -0.89 21.99 -0.64
CA LYS A 204 -1.52 21.80 0.68
C LYS A 204 -3.05 21.77 0.61
N GLU A 205 -3.60 21.50 -0.57
CA GLU A 205 -5.05 21.49 -0.79
C GLU A 205 -5.76 20.22 -0.33
N LEU A 206 -4.99 19.18 0.01
CA LEU A 206 -5.51 17.88 0.44
C LEU A 206 -5.52 17.80 1.97
N GLU A 207 -6.66 17.38 2.50
CA GLU A 207 -6.85 17.28 3.96
C GLU A 207 -6.11 16.10 4.56
N ARG A 208 -6.02 15.01 3.78
CA ARG A 208 -5.36 13.74 4.19
C ARG A 208 -4.67 13.10 2.98
N PRO A 209 -3.62 13.78 2.40
CA PRO A 209 -2.86 13.15 1.34
C PRO A 209 -2.22 11.87 1.86
N ASN A 210 -2.31 10.79 1.08
CA ASN A 210 -1.90 9.46 1.47
C ASN A 210 -1.04 8.82 0.37
N GLY A 211 -1.50 7.78 -0.30
CA GLY A 211 -0.76 7.14 -1.38
C GLY A 211 -0.35 8.11 -2.48
N ILE A 212 0.82 7.88 -3.05
CA ILE A 212 1.40 8.74 -4.09
C ILE A 212 2.16 7.90 -5.13
N ALA A 213 1.96 8.17 -6.42
CA ALA A 213 2.71 7.53 -7.49
C ALA A 213 2.80 8.41 -8.74
N LEU A 214 3.85 8.21 -9.52
CA LEU A 214 4.03 8.82 -10.84
C LEU A 214 3.45 7.92 -11.94
N SER A 215 2.97 8.52 -13.03
CA SER A 215 2.71 7.81 -14.29
C SER A 215 4.01 7.26 -14.88
N PRO A 216 3.97 6.26 -15.79
CA PRO A 216 5.18 5.69 -16.38
C PRO A 216 6.05 6.69 -17.17
N ASP A 217 5.44 7.72 -17.72
CA ASP A 217 6.11 8.82 -18.40
C ASP A 217 6.54 9.96 -17.46
N GLU A 218 6.25 9.80 -16.16
CA GLU A 218 6.54 10.74 -15.08
C GLU A 218 5.92 12.14 -15.24
N LYS A 219 4.93 12.28 -16.13
CA LYS A 219 4.24 13.56 -16.40
C LYS A 219 2.98 13.77 -15.56
N THR A 220 2.56 12.77 -14.81
CA THR A 220 1.40 12.86 -13.92
C THR A 220 1.76 12.31 -12.55
N LEU A 221 1.48 13.10 -11.51
CA LEU A 221 1.55 12.65 -10.12
C LEU A 221 0.14 12.35 -9.62
N TYR A 222 -0.10 11.11 -9.23
CA TYR A 222 -1.35 10.71 -8.59
C TYR A 222 -1.19 10.77 -7.09
N VAL A 223 -2.20 11.31 -6.40
CA VAL A 223 -2.23 11.40 -4.93
C VAL A 223 -3.62 10.99 -4.43
N ALA A 224 -3.67 10.06 -3.50
CA ALA A 224 -4.89 9.70 -2.79
C ALA A 224 -5.18 10.71 -1.67
N ASN A 225 -6.46 11.07 -1.49
CA ASN A 225 -6.94 11.82 -0.34
C ASN A 225 -7.91 10.96 0.46
N SER A 226 -7.49 10.54 1.65
CA SER A 226 -8.27 9.65 2.52
C SER A 226 -9.33 10.36 3.35
N HIS A 227 -9.54 11.66 3.13
CA HIS A 227 -10.51 12.45 3.89
C HIS A 227 -11.95 12.04 3.58
N GLY A 228 -12.69 11.57 4.60
CA GLY A 228 -14.04 11.02 4.43
C GLY A 228 -15.02 11.90 3.65
N PRO A 229 -15.12 13.22 3.90
CA PRO A 229 -15.94 14.12 3.11
C PRO A 229 -15.51 14.31 1.65
N ARG A 230 -14.22 14.07 1.33
CA ARG A 230 -13.65 14.20 -0.01
C ARG A 230 -12.73 13.03 -0.36
N PRO A 231 -13.26 11.81 -0.46
CA PRO A 231 -12.45 10.61 -0.73
C PRO A 231 -12.15 10.50 -2.23
N VAL A 232 -11.01 11.02 -2.67
CA VAL A 232 -10.64 11.11 -4.09
C VAL A 232 -9.23 10.63 -4.38
N LEU A 233 -8.99 10.25 -5.62
CA LEU A 233 -7.69 10.20 -6.24
C LEU A 233 -7.53 11.46 -7.09
N MET A 234 -6.46 12.20 -6.87
CA MET A 234 -6.11 13.40 -7.63
C MET A 234 -5.04 13.08 -8.66
N ALA A 235 -5.03 13.82 -9.77
CA ALA A 235 -3.96 13.79 -10.77
C ALA A 235 -3.46 15.20 -11.02
N TYR A 236 -2.14 15.37 -10.90
CA TYR A 236 -1.44 16.63 -11.09
C TYR A 236 -0.46 16.51 -12.25
N PRO A 237 -0.46 17.43 -13.22
CA PRO A 237 0.59 17.46 -14.23
C PRO A 237 1.93 17.80 -13.59
N VAL A 238 2.99 17.09 -13.99
CA VAL A 238 4.37 17.33 -13.54
C VAL A 238 5.13 18.07 -14.65
N GLY A 239 5.66 19.23 -14.32
CA GLY A 239 6.49 20.03 -15.21
C GLY A 239 7.93 19.50 -15.33
N SER A 240 8.67 20.01 -16.29
CA SER A 240 10.08 19.65 -16.50
C SER A 240 11.01 20.02 -15.33
N ASP A 241 10.58 20.94 -14.46
CA ASP A 241 11.26 21.32 -13.22
C ASP A 241 10.90 20.41 -12.04
N GLY A 242 10.01 19.44 -12.26
CA GLY A 242 9.50 18.51 -11.26
C GLY A 242 8.46 19.11 -10.33
N ARG A 243 7.97 20.32 -10.57
CA ARG A 243 6.84 20.92 -9.85
C ARG A 243 5.53 20.47 -10.47
N ILE A 244 4.46 20.55 -9.70
CA ILE A 244 3.12 20.17 -10.17
C ILE A 244 2.32 21.41 -10.56
N GLY A 245 1.50 21.26 -11.61
CA GLY A 245 0.47 22.23 -11.98
C GLY A 245 -0.86 21.99 -11.24
N PRO A 246 -1.93 22.72 -11.62
CA PRO A 246 -3.26 22.54 -11.04
C PRO A 246 -3.76 21.11 -11.16
N GLY A 247 -4.21 20.54 -10.04
CA GLY A 247 -4.74 19.19 -9.98
C GLY A 247 -6.17 19.07 -10.50
N ARG A 248 -6.53 17.86 -10.91
CA ARG A 248 -7.92 17.48 -11.19
C ARG A 248 -8.29 16.23 -10.41
N VAL A 249 -9.56 16.06 -10.09
CA VAL A 249 -10.05 14.78 -9.58
C VAL A 249 -9.90 13.73 -10.70
N PHE A 250 -9.13 12.70 -10.41
CA PHE A 250 -8.96 11.55 -11.29
C PHE A 250 -10.08 10.54 -11.10
N PHE A 251 -10.38 10.22 -9.82
CA PHE A 251 -11.47 9.30 -9.48
C PHE A 251 -12.06 9.65 -8.12
N HIS A 252 -13.39 9.55 -7.99
CA HIS A 252 -14.11 9.77 -6.73
C HIS A 252 -14.60 8.45 -6.15
N THR A 253 -14.16 8.08 -4.95
CA THR A 253 -14.49 6.78 -4.35
C THR A 253 -15.74 6.78 -3.47
N GLY A 254 -16.33 7.95 -3.19
CA GLY A 254 -17.42 8.12 -2.22
C GLY A 254 -18.73 7.38 -2.53
N GLY A 255 -18.89 6.84 -3.76
CA GLY A 255 -20.03 5.99 -4.12
C GLY A 255 -19.78 4.48 -3.93
N LEU A 256 -18.53 4.08 -3.64
CA LEU A 256 -18.17 2.68 -3.52
C LEU A 256 -18.48 2.15 -2.11
N LYS A 257 -18.91 0.89 -2.05
CA LYS A 257 -19.18 0.19 -0.79
C LYS A 257 -17.99 -0.66 -0.37
N GLY A 258 -17.83 -0.84 0.94
CA GLY A 258 -16.83 -1.70 1.55
C GLY A 258 -15.99 -0.96 2.59
N LYS A 259 -15.15 -1.72 3.32
CA LYS A 259 -14.18 -1.19 4.28
C LYS A 259 -13.02 -0.51 3.55
N GLY A 260 -12.42 0.52 4.15
CA GLY A 260 -11.27 1.24 3.63
C GLY A 260 -11.62 2.61 3.05
N ALA A 261 -10.59 3.36 2.71
CA ALA A 261 -10.62 4.68 2.09
C ALA A 261 -9.55 4.72 0.98
N PRO A 262 -9.49 5.76 0.14
CA PRO A 262 -8.32 5.96 -0.72
C PRO A 262 -7.05 6.00 0.11
N ASP A 263 -6.11 5.08 -0.16
CA ASP A 263 -4.89 4.90 0.62
C ASP A 263 -3.71 4.72 -0.34
N GLY A 264 -2.88 3.69 -0.22
CA GLY A 264 -1.74 3.48 -1.10
C GLY A 264 -2.13 3.20 -2.56
N LEU A 265 -1.27 3.58 -3.49
CA LEU A 265 -1.48 3.35 -4.92
C LEU A 265 -0.17 3.14 -5.68
N LYS A 266 -0.27 2.44 -6.82
CA LYS A 266 0.82 2.29 -7.81
C LYS A 266 0.25 2.41 -9.23
N VAL A 267 1.11 2.72 -10.18
CA VAL A 267 0.76 2.80 -11.60
C VAL A 267 1.54 1.74 -12.37
N ASP A 268 0.87 0.95 -13.21
CA ASP A 268 1.52 -0.05 -14.02
C ASP A 268 2.16 0.55 -15.30
N ALA A 269 2.95 -0.23 -16.02
CA ALA A 269 3.64 0.23 -17.23
C ALA A 269 2.69 0.65 -18.38
N ARG A 270 1.40 0.30 -18.31
CA ARG A 270 0.37 0.70 -19.27
C ARG A 270 -0.38 1.97 -18.81
N GLY A 271 -0.02 2.53 -17.65
CA GLY A 271 -0.66 3.70 -17.06
C GLY A 271 -1.94 3.42 -16.26
N ASN A 272 -2.30 2.15 -16.04
CA ASN A 272 -3.44 1.84 -15.18
C ASN A 272 -3.08 2.14 -13.72
N VAL A 273 -4.01 2.76 -13.00
CA VAL A 273 -3.85 3.11 -11.59
C VAL A 273 -4.46 2.01 -10.72
N TRP A 274 -3.63 1.42 -9.88
CA TRP A 274 -3.98 0.40 -8.90
C TRP A 274 -3.98 1.06 -7.53
N ALA A 275 -5.15 1.41 -7.04
CA ALA A 275 -5.30 2.20 -5.81
C ALA A 275 -6.17 1.48 -4.80
N THR A 276 -5.78 1.48 -3.53
CA THR A 276 -6.65 0.98 -2.47
C THR A 276 -7.80 1.95 -2.22
N GLY A 277 -8.91 1.41 -1.74
CA GLY A 277 -10.13 2.17 -1.53
C GLY A 277 -11.23 1.33 -0.88
N PRO A 278 -12.46 1.82 -0.87
CA PRO A 278 -13.58 1.06 -0.31
C PRO A 278 -13.72 -0.33 -0.95
N GLY A 279 -13.65 -1.37 -0.11
CA GLY A 279 -13.75 -2.78 -0.50
C GLY A 279 -12.42 -3.47 -0.77
N GLY A 280 -11.33 -2.74 -1.07
CA GLY A 280 -10.03 -3.36 -1.34
C GLY A 280 -9.20 -2.57 -2.36
N LEU A 281 -8.70 -3.24 -3.40
CA LEU A 281 -7.91 -2.63 -4.46
C LEU A 281 -8.78 -2.29 -5.68
N LEU A 282 -8.77 -1.05 -6.10
CA LEU A 282 -9.43 -0.53 -7.30
C LEU A 282 -8.44 -0.59 -8.46
N ILE A 283 -8.88 -1.05 -9.62
CA ILE A 283 -8.07 -1.09 -10.85
C ILE A 283 -8.73 -0.16 -11.85
N LEU A 284 -8.04 0.94 -12.16
CA LEU A 284 -8.53 2.04 -12.98
C LEU A 284 -7.72 2.12 -14.26
N SER A 285 -8.39 2.37 -15.39
CA SER A 285 -7.71 2.69 -16.66
C SER A 285 -7.01 4.06 -16.59
N PRO A 286 -6.13 4.40 -17.54
CA PRO A 286 -5.41 5.68 -17.57
C PRO A 286 -6.33 6.91 -17.64
N ASP A 287 -7.54 6.75 -18.14
CA ASP A 287 -8.59 7.79 -18.20
C ASP A 287 -9.50 7.86 -16.96
N GLY A 288 -9.26 6.99 -15.96
CA GLY A 288 -9.96 7.00 -14.68
C GLY A 288 -11.24 6.14 -14.64
N LYS A 289 -11.45 5.25 -15.62
CA LYS A 289 -12.57 4.31 -15.59
C LYS A 289 -12.26 3.14 -14.65
N LEU A 290 -13.17 2.81 -13.73
CA LEU A 290 -13.05 1.65 -12.88
C LEU A 290 -13.29 0.36 -13.66
N LEU A 291 -12.24 -0.45 -13.81
CA LEU A 291 -12.28 -1.72 -14.55
C LEU A 291 -12.72 -2.90 -13.66
N GLY A 292 -12.37 -2.84 -12.39
CA GLY A 292 -12.74 -3.85 -11.40
C GLY A 292 -12.09 -3.61 -10.07
N ARG A 293 -12.37 -4.52 -9.12
CA ARG A 293 -11.82 -4.46 -7.76
C ARG A 293 -11.32 -5.82 -7.30
N VAL A 294 -10.27 -5.81 -6.49
CA VAL A 294 -9.93 -6.98 -5.66
C VAL A 294 -10.53 -6.73 -4.28
N LEU A 295 -11.62 -7.41 -3.99
CA LEU A 295 -12.31 -7.33 -2.69
C LEU A 295 -11.46 -8.07 -1.65
N ALA A 296 -10.96 -7.37 -0.65
CA ALA A 296 -10.03 -7.92 0.33
C ALA A 296 -10.72 -8.48 1.59
N GLY A 297 -12.05 -8.30 1.73
CA GLY A 297 -12.80 -8.65 2.95
C GLY A 297 -12.50 -7.74 4.14
N ARG A 298 -11.50 -6.88 4.03
CA ARG A 298 -11.02 -5.93 5.04
C ARG A 298 -10.51 -4.65 4.39
N ALA A 299 -10.15 -3.65 5.19
CA ALA A 299 -9.52 -2.44 4.66
C ALA A 299 -8.16 -2.79 4.06
N ALA A 300 -7.96 -2.43 2.79
CA ALA A 300 -6.67 -2.52 2.12
C ALA A 300 -5.94 -1.19 2.28
N ALA A 301 -4.65 -1.28 2.57
CA ALA A 301 -3.82 -0.13 2.88
C ALA A 301 -2.95 0.28 1.68
N ASN A 302 -2.18 -0.65 1.07
CA ASN A 302 -1.26 -0.29 0.00
C ASN A 302 -1.02 -1.48 -0.95
N VAL A 303 -0.36 -1.24 -2.07
CA VAL A 303 -0.12 -2.23 -3.13
C VAL A 303 1.31 -2.14 -3.65
N ALA A 304 1.90 -3.26 -4.07
CA ALA A 304 3.17 -3.30 -4.78
C ALA A 304 3.14 -4.33 -5.90
N PHE A 305 3.91 -4.06 -6.96
CA PHE A 305 4.22 -5.03 -7.99
C PHE A 305 5.55 -5.71 -7.70
N GLY A 306 5.61 -7.02 -7.86
CA GLY A 306 6.82 -7.79 -7.56
C GLY A 306 6.82 -9.18 -8.16
N GLY A 307 7.57 -10.09 -7.55
CA GLY A 307 7.83 -11.42 -8.07
C GLY A 307 8.97 -11.42 -9.08
N ALA A 308 9.46 -12.60 -9.42
CA ALA A 308 10.62 -12.80 -10.31
C ALA A 308 10.41 -12.16 -11.70
N ASP A 309 9.18 -12.15 -12.21
CA ASP A 309 8.79 -11.59 -13.50
C ASP A 309 8.01 -10.25 -13.39
N GLY A 310 7.86 -9.69 -12.18
CA GLY A 310 7.14 -8.45 -11.94
C GLY A 310 5.62 -8.54 -12.08
N LYS A 311 5.07 -9.76 -12.11
CA LYS A 311 3.63 -9.98 -12.31
C LYS A 311 2.86 -10.26 -11.02
N ASP A 312 3.52 -10.44 -9.91
CA ASP A 312 2.84 -10.56 -8.63
C ASP A 312 2.37 -9.19 -8.15
N VAL A 313 1.12 -9.12 -7.70
CA VAL A 313 0.52 -7.96 -7.08
C VAL A 313 0.33 -8.28 -5.61
N PHE A 314 1.08 -7.60 -4.77
CA PHE A 314 0.98 -7.71 -3.32
C PHE A 314 0.08 -6.61 -2.78
N LEU A 315 -0.83 -6.98 -1.91
CA LEU A 315 -1.78 -6.07 -1.28
C LEU A 315 -1.66 -6.20 0.24
N THR A 316 -1.25 -5.14 0.91
CA THR A 316 -1.36 -5.03 2.36
C THR A 316 -2.80 -4.73 2.73
N ALA A 317 -3.39 -5.54 3.59
CA ALA A 317 -4.80 -5.45 3.95
C ALA A 317 -4.99 -5.64 5.45
N SER A 318 -4.93 -4.55 6.20
CA SER A 318 -4.99 -4.54 7.67
C SER A 318 -3.93 -5.46 8.28
N ASP A 319 -4.32 -6.62 8.80
CA ASP A 319 -3.49 -7.61 9.46
C ASP A 319 -2.95 -8.71 8.54
N ARG A 320 -3.12 -8.57 7.21
CA ARG A 320 -2.81 -9.60 6.20
C ARG A 320 -2.00 -9.05 5.03
N LEU A 321 -1.28 -9.97 4.41
CA LEU A 321 -0.65 -9.79 3.10
C LEU A 321 -1.33 -10.71 2.09
N LEU A 322 -1.92 -10.12 1.05
CA LEU A 322 -2.56 -10.85 -0.04
C LEU A 322 -1.69 -10.78 -1.29
N VAL A 323 -1.78 -11.80 -2.15
CA VAL A 323 -1.10 -11.82 -3.44
C VAL A 323 -1.97 -12.43 -4.53
N PHE A 324 -1.86 -11.89 -5.74
CA PHE A 324 -2.41 -12.46 -6.96
C PHE A 324 -1.53 -12.10 -8.15
N ARG A 325 -1.79 -12.70 -9.32
CA ARG A 325 -1.00 -12.42 -10.52
C ARG A 325 -1.77 -11.54 -11.49
N LYS A 326 -1.07 -10.53 -12.03
CA LYS A 326 -1.47 -9.78 -13.23
C LYS A 326 -0.84 -10.37 -14.48
N LEU A 327 -1.38 -10.05 -15.66
CA LEU A 327 -0.88 -10.47 -16.97
C LEU A 327 0.34 -9.67 -17.45
#